data_40844faa1e580802b104cfa52769c249
#
_entry.id   40844faa1e580802b104cfa52769c249
#
_cell.length_a   1.000
_cell.length_b   1.000
_cell.length_c   1.000
_cell.angle_alpha   90.00
_cell.angle_beta   90.00
_cell.angle_gamma   90.00
#
_symmetry.space_group_name_H-M   'P 1'
#
loop_
_entity.id
_entity.type
_entity.pdbx_description
1 polymer ?
#
loop_
_entity_poly.entity_id
_entity_poly.type
_entity_poly.pdbx_seq_one_letter_code
_entity_poly.pdbx_strand_id
1 'polypeptide(L)'
;MCEQIFCILSFILSHKFCHITPVLRDLHWLPVKFRIDFKILLLTFKCLHNSAPSYLRDLIKVRPKSKYELRSNEAVLLKPLKSKTSVTLGGRAFQSAAPVLWNNLPLALRKIDSLTTFKSALKSYLFKLAFK
;
A
#
# COMPACT_ATOMS: atom_id res chain seq x y z
N MET A 1 1.06 25.05 -10.26
CA MET A 1 0.99 24.32 -8.97
C MET A 1 0.34 25.14 -7.83
N CYS A 2 0.42 26.46 -7.84
CA CYS A 2 -0.20 27.32 -6.80
C CYS A 2 -1.71 27.49 -6.94
N GLU A 3 -2.27 27.47 -8.14
CA GLU A 3 -3.72 27.69 -8.36
C GLU A 3 -4.60 26.58 -7.78
N GLN A 4 -4.15 25.33 -7.80
CA GLN A 4 -4.89 24.20 -7.23
C GLN A 4 -4.98 24.26 -5.69
N ILE A 5 -3.93 24.76 -5.04
CA ILE A 5 -3.92 24.92 -3.57
C ILE A 5 -4.87 26.03 -3.15
N PHE A 6 -4.96 27.12 -3.93
CA PHE A 6 -5.84 28.24 -3.64
C PHE A 6 -7.32 27.86 -3.80
N CYS A 7 -7.65 27.06 -4.81
CA CYS A 7 -9.00 26.54 -5.02
C CYS A 7 -9.44 25.62 -3.88
N ILE A 8 -8.51 24.79 -3.36
CA ILE A 8 -8.76 23.90 -2.22
C ILE A 8 -9.01 24.70 -0.93
N LEU A 9 -8.19 25.71 -0.67
CA LEU A 9 -8.34 26.58 0.51
C LEU A 9 -9.67 27.36 0.46
N SER A 10 -10.03 27.89 -0.70
CA SER A 10 -11.29 28.61 -0.92
C SER A 10 -12.51 27.70 -0.71
N PHE A 11 -12.43 26.43 -1.18
CA PHE A 11 -13.51 25.44 -1.02
C PHE A 11 -13.64 24.98 0.44
N ILE A 12 -12.54 24.79 1.14
CA ILE A 12 -12.52 24.39 2.57
C ILE A 12 -13.04 25.50 3.46
N LEU A 13 -12.75 26.77 3.14
CA LEU A 13 -13.21 27.94 3.89
C LEU A 13 -14.70 28.22 3.70
N SER A 14 -15.28 27.91 2.53
CA SER A 14 -16.70 28.18 2.25
C SER A 14 -17.65 27.11 2.80
N HIS A 15 -17.18 25.89 3.09
CA HIS A 15 -18.03 24.77 3.49
C HIS A 15 -17.49 24.06 4.75
N LYS A 16 -17.67 24.69 5.90
CA LYS A 16 -17.27 24.13 7.23
C LYS A 16 -17.87 22.73 7.54
N PHE A 17 -18.86 22.29 6.78
CA PHE A 17 -19.59 21.02 7.03
C PHE A 17 -19.62 20.06 5.84
N CYS A 18 -18.93 20.35 4.73
CA CYS A 18 -18.87 19.43 3.60
C CYS A 18 -17.91 18.27 3.87
N HIS A 19 -18.39 17.04 3.59
CA HIS A 19 -17.56 15.85 3.67
C HIS A 19 -16.39 15.94 2.67
N ILE A 20 -15.16 15.75 3.13
CA ILE A 20 -13.93 15.94 2.33
C ILE A 20 -13.77 14.91 1.18
N THR A 21 -14.51 13.81 1.21
CA THR A 21 -14.39 12.70 0.25
C THR A 21 -14.58 13.10 -1.21
N PRO A 22 -15.60 13.90 -1.61
CA PRO A 22 -15.76 14.35 -2.99
C PRO A 22 -14.54 15.15 -3.48
N VAL A 23 -14.04 16.07 -2.64
CA VAL A 23 -12.87 16.90 -2.96
C VAL A 23 -11.61 16.04 -3.20
N LEU A 24 -11.39 15.02 -2.35
CA LEU A 24 -10.26 14.11 -2.54
C LEU A 24 -10.38 13.31 -3.85
N ARG A 25 -11.61 12.95 -4.24
CA ARG A 25 -11.87 12.25 -5.51
C ARG A 25 -11.55 13.14 -6.71
N ASP A 26 -12.04 14.38 -6.72
CA ASP A 26 -11.84 15.33 -7.82
C ASP A 26 -10.37 15.71 -8.00
N LEU A 27 -9.65 15.81 -6.88
CA LEU A 27 -8.20 16.09 -6.87
C LEU A 27 -7.33 14.85 -7.13
N HIS A 28 -7.91 13.69 -7.35
CA HIS A 28 -7.19 12.42 -7.46
C HIS A 28 -6.25 12.15 -6.28
N TRP A 29 -6.66 12.53 -5.08
CA TRP A 29 -5.90 12.32 -3.85
C TRP A 29 -6.42 11.12 -3.08
N LEU A 30 -5.50 10.29 -2.63
CA LEU A 30 -5.83 9.17 -1.77
C LEU A 30 -6.18 9.63 -0.36
N PRO A 31 -7.23 9.11 0.27
CA PRO A 31 -7.49 9.26 1.70
C PRO A 31 -6.29 8.80 2.54
N VAL A 32 -6.12 9.35 3.75
CA VAL A 32 -4.95 9.12 4.61
C VAL A 32 -4.67 7.62 4.82
N LYS A 33 -5.70 6.81 5.08
CA LYS A 33 -5.58 5.36 5.23
C LYS A 33 -4.86 4.72 4.03
N PHE A 34 -5.33 5.01 2.82
CA PHE A 34 -4.77 4.46 1.59
C PHE A 34 -3.37 5.02 1.25
N ARG A 35 -3.03 6.23 1.74
CA ARG A 35 -1.65 6.74 1.63
C ARG A 35 -0.70 5.96 2.51
N ILE A 36 -1.12 5.54 3.71
CA ILE A 36 -0.32 4.70 4.60
C ILE A 36 -0.10 3.35 3.93
N ASP A 37 -1.16 2.70 3.46
CA ASP A 37 -1.08 1.41 2.77
C ASP A 37 -0.18 1.49 1.53
N PHE A 38 -0.30 2.56 0.74
CA PHE A 38 0.57 2.84 -0.41
C PHE A 38 2.05 2.90 -0.01
N LYS A 39 2.39 3.61 1.08
CA LYS A 39 3.78 3.73 1.56
C LYS A 39 4.32 2.39 2.05
N ILE A 40 3.54 1.64 2.81
CA ILE A 40 3.93 0.31 3.29
C ILE A 40 4.19 -0.63 2.11
N LEU A 41 3.29 -0.68 1.13
CA LEU A 41 3.41 -1.53 -0.06
C LEU A 41 4.60 -1.12 -0.93
N LEU A 42 4.86 0.18 -1.08
CA LEU A 42 6.02 0.66 -1.82
C LEU A 42 7.34 0.27 -1.14
N LEU A 43 7.42 0.38 0.19
CA LEU A 43 8.57 -0.08 0.96
C LEU A 43 8.75 -1.60 0.85
N THR A 44 7.65 -2.35 0.91
CA THR A 44 7.68 -3.81 0.73
C THR A 44 8.22 -4.19 -0.63
N PHE A 45 7.76 -3.54 -1.69
CA PHE A 45 8.29 -3.73 -3.04
C PHE A 45 9.80 -3.48 -3.10
N LYS A 46 10.27 -2.35 -2.54
CA LYS A 46 11.70 -2.03 -2.48
C LYS A 46 12.52 -3.06 -1.71
N CYS A 47 11.96 -3.63 -0.62
CA CYS A 47 12.61 -4.70 0.13
C CYS A 47 12.78 -5.97 -0.70
N LEU A 48 11.77 -6.34 -1.49
CA LEU A 48 11.79 -7.52 -2.35
C LEU A 48 12.78 -7.39 -3.52
N HIS A 49 12.94 -6.17 -4.05
CA HIS A 49 13.86 -5.87 -5.16
C HIS A 49 15.23 -5.33 -4.71
N ASN A 50 15.63 -5.58 -3.47
CA ASN A 50 16.93 -5.15 -2.91
C ASN A 50 17.23 -3.65 -3.01
N SER A 51 16.21 -2.80 -3.17
CA SER A 51 16.32 -1.33 -3.27
C SER A 51 16.05 -0.64 -1.93
N ALA A 52 15.90 -1.38 -0.85
CA ALA A 52 15.69 -0.87 0.50
C ALA A 52 16.91 -1.14 1.40
N PRO A 53 17.08 -0.37 2.50
CA PRO A 53 18.10 -0.62 3.49
C PRO A 53 18.00 -2.04 4.10
N SER A 54 19.13 -2.61 4.53
CA SER A 54 19.22 -3.98 5.06
C SER A 54 18.27 -4.23 6.23
N TYR A 55 18.22 -3.30 7.19
CA TYR A 55 17.37 -3.43 8.37
C TYR A 55 15.87 -3.56 8.05
N LEU A 56 15.39 -2.98 6.95
CA LEU A 56 13.99 -3.15 6.51
C LEU A 56 13.79 -4.51 5.82
N ARG A 57 14.78 -4.97 5.05
CA ARG A 57 14.72 -6.26 4.38
C ARG A 57 14.65 -7.42 5.37
N ASP A 58 15.40 -7.33 6.45
CA ASP A 58 15.46 -8.36 7.51
C ASP A 58 14.12 -8.56 8.24
N LEU A 59 13.26 -7.52 8.22
CA LEU A 59 11.91 -7.58 8.79
C LEU A 59 10.92 -8.37 7.93
N ILE A 60 11.20 -8.53 6.64
CA ILE A 60 10.28 -9.19 5.70
C ILE A 60 10.82 -10.59 5.37
N LYS A 61 9.99 -11.60 5.66
CA LYS A 61 10.32 -12.99 5.34
C LYS A 61 9.46 -13.46 4.17
N VAL A 62 10.11 -13.88 3.10
CA VAL A 62 9.44 -14.50 1.96
C VAL A 62 8.98 -15.91 2.36
N ARG A 63 7.76 -16.27 1.97
CA ARG A 63 7.26 -17.62 2.17
C ARG A 63 7.99 -18.58 1.22
N PRO A 64 8.60 -19.66 1.73
CA PRO A 64 9.23 -20.66 0.85
C PRO A 64 8.18 -21.24 -0.11
N LYS A 65 8.57 -21.46 -1.36
CA LYS A 65 7.72 -22.13 -2.35
C LYS A 65 7.37 -23.52 -1.84
N SER A 66 6.11 -23.92 -1.99
CA SER A 66 5.70 -25.29 -1.69
C SER A 66 6.43 -26.29 -2.61
N LYS A 67 6.68 -27.51 -2.12
CA LYS A 67 7.24 -28.62 -2.93
C LYS A 67 6.36 -28.96 -4.14
N TYR A 68 5.07 -28.62 -4.09
CA TYR A 68 4.13 -28.86 -5.19
C TYR A 68 3.97 -27.57 -5.99
N GLU A 69 4.02 -27.68 -7.32
CA GLU A 69 3.72 -26.58 -8.25
C GLU A 69 2.22 -26.26 -8.23
N LEU A 70 1.82 -25.44 -7.27
CA LEU A 70 0.47 -24.91 -7.22
C LEU A 70 0.41 -23.64 -8.08
N ARG A 71 -0.73 -23.39 -8.73
CA ARG A 71 -0.98 -22.16 -9.52
C ARG A 71 -0.76 -20.88 -8.72
N SER A 72 -0.80 -20.93 -7.38
CA SER A 72 -0.53 -19.82 -6.46
C SER A 72 0.98 -19.55 -6.25
N ASN A 73 1.88 -20.44 -6.72
CA ASN A 73 3.34 -20.28 -6.55
C ASN A 73 3.98 -19.25 -7.49
N GLU A 74 3.22 -18.72 -8.45
CA GLU A 74 3.74 -17.79 -9.47
C GLU A 74 4.10 -16.39 -8.93
N ALA A 75 3.59 -16.00 -7.77
CA ALA A 75 3.91 -14.70 -7.18
C ALA A 75 4.54 -14.85 -5.79
N VAL A 76 5.48 -13.96 -5.49
CA VAL A 76 6.11 -13.89 -4.18
C VAL A 76 5.05 -13.61 -3.11
N LEU A 77 4.91 -14.55 -2.18
CA LEU A 77 4.09 -14.41 -0.98
C LEU A 77 4.99 -14.15 0.24
N LEU A 78 4.52 -13.32 1.13
CA LEU A 78 5.22 -13.01 2.37
C LEU A 78 4.64 -13.82 3.52
N LYS A 79 5.51 -14.24 4.44
CA LYS A 79 5.11 -14.97 5.64
C LYS A 79 4.56 -13.99 6.68
N PRO A 80 3.25 -14.05 7.01
CA PRO A 80 2.72 -13.24 8.09
C PRO A 80 3.30 -13.67 9.42
N LEU A 81 3.59 -12.70 10.28
CA LEU A 81 3.99 -13.01 11.66
C LEU A 81 2.78 -13.53 12.42
N LYS A 82 2.93 -14.69 13.03
CA LYS A 82 1.99 -15.19 14.02
C LYS A 82 2.25 -14.46 15.35
N SER A 83 1.72 -13.25 15.49
CA SER A 83 1.77 -12.54 16.75
C SER A 83 0.69 -13.10 17.68
N LYS A 84 1.10 -13.58 18.86
CA LYS A 84 0.18 -13.91 19.96
C LYS A 84 -0.26 -12.64 20.72
N THR A 85 0.33 -11.49 20.42
CA THR A 85 0.06 -10.23 21.08
C THR A 85 -1.11 -9.53 20.45
N SER A 86 -1.94 -8.92 21.31
CA SER A 86 -3.14 -8.16 20.99
C SER A 86 -2.97 -7.30 19.73
N VAL A 87 -3.97 -7.35 18.87
CA VAL A 87 -4.10 -6.68 17.55
C VAL A 87 -3.85 -5.17 17.59
N THR A 88 -3.84 -4.56 18.78
CA THR A 88 -3.85 -3.10 18.94
C THR A 88 -2.49 -2.42 18.85
N LEU A 89 -1.42 -3.00 19.37
CA LEU A 89 -0.10 -2.34 19.45
C LEU A 89 0.92 -2.87 18.41
N GLY A 90 0.94 -4.15 18.12
CA GLY A 90 1.90 -4.76 17.19
C GLY A 90 1.41 -4.88 15.73
N GLY A 91 0.09 -4.86 15.50
CA GLY A 91 -0.51 -5.07 14.17
C GLY A 91 -0.20 -3.97 13.15
N ARG A 92 0.12 -2.76 13.60
CA ARG A 92 0.49 -1.62 12.75
C ARG A 92 1.99 -1.56 12.44
N ALA A 93 2.82 -2.34 13.11
CA ALA A 93 4.24 -2.41 12.82
C ALA A 93 4.45 -2.89 11.38
N PHE A 94 5.46 -2.33 10.70
CA PHE A 94 5.78 -2.66 9.31
C PHE A 94 5.91 -4.16 9.09
N GLN A 95 6.59 -4.87 9.99
CA GLN A 95 6.78 -6.31 9.93
C GLN A 95 5.47 -7.13 9.94
N SER A 96 4.42 -6.62 10.59
CA SER A 96 3.10 -7.26 10.65
C SER A 96 2.19 -6.82 9.50
N ALA A 97 2.17 -5.52 9.20
CA ALA A 97 1.27 -4.94 8.21
C ALA A 97 1.69 -5.26 6.77
N ALA A 98 2.99 -5.25 6.48
CA ALA A 98 3.52 -5.44 5.14
C ALA A 98 3.12 -6.79 4.51
N PRO A 99 3.28 -7.96 5.19
CA PRO A 99 2.87 -9.24 4.63
C PRO A 99 1.36 -9.33 4.36
N VAL A 100 0.55 -8.77 5.25
CA VAL A 100 -0.92 -8.80 5.10
C VAL A 100 -1.34 -7.99 3.89
N LEU A 101 -0.88 -6.74 3.79
CA LEU A 101 -1.20 -5.87 2.67
C LEU A 101 -0.68 -6.41 1.34
N TRP A 102 0.55 -6.94 1.32
CA TRP A 102 1.17 -7.50 0.12
C TRP A 102 0.41 -8.72 -0.40
N ASN A 103 0.06 -9.66 0.49
CA ASN A 103 -0.64 -10.87 0.09
C ASN A 103 -2.07 -10.62 -0.40
N ASN A 104 -2.70 -9.51 0.02
CA ASN A 104 -4.02 -9.08 -0.43
C ASN A 104 -3.99 -8.36 -1.79
N LEU A 105 -2.80 -8.01 -2.32
CA LEU A 105 -2.71 -7.41 -3.65
C LEU A 105 -3.08 -8.40 -4.75
N PRO A 106 -3.71 -7.93 -5.84
CA PRO A 106 -3.90 -8.72 -7.04
C PRO A 106 -2.59 -9.27 -7.60
N LEU A 107 -2.65 -10.47 -8.18
CA LEU A 107 -1.49 -11.15 -8.78
C LEU A 107 -0.79 -10.27 -9.84
N ALA A 108 -1.57 -9.56 -10.63
CA ALA A 108 -1.06 -8.65 -11.66
C ALA A 108 -0.11 -7.58 -11.09
N LEU A 109 -0.44 -7.00 -9.93
CA LEU A 109 0.42 -6.00 -9.29
C LEU A 109 1.69 -6.62 -8.70
N ARG A 110 1.61 -7.83 -8.14
CA ARG A 110 2.74 -8.52 -7.53
C ARG A 110 3.77 -9.05 -8.54
N LYS A 111 3.39 -9.20 -9.82
CA LYS A 111 4.27 -9.62 -10.91
C LYS A 111 5.04 -8.47 -11.59
N ILE A 112 4.78 -7.23 -11.18
CA ILE A 112 5.47 -6.07 -11.74
C ILE A 112 6.88 -5.97 -11.17
N ASP A 113 7.89 -5.88 -12.03
CA ASP A 113 9.31 -5.75 -11.64
C ASP A 113 9.77 -4.29 -11.60
N SER A 114 9.17 -3.41 -12.40
CA SER A 114 9.53 -2.00 -12.48
C SER A 114 8.88 -1.19 -11.34
N LEU A 115 9.71 -0.44 -10.60
CA LEU A 115 9.26 0.43 -9.51
C LEU A 115 8.30 1.52 -10.00
N THR A 116 8.57 2.12 -11.15
CA THR A 116 7.74 3.20 -11.72
C THR A 116 6.36 2.69 -12.10
N THR A 117 6.32 1.56 -12.80
CA THR A 117 5.08 0.90 -13.21
C THR A 117 4.28 0.43 -11.99
N PHE A 118 4.96 -0.20 -11.01
CA PHE A 118 4.31 -0.63 -9.76
C PHE A 118 3.69 0.54 -9.02
N LYS A 119 4.42 1.66 -8.87
CA LYS A 119 3.94 2.87 -8.19
C LYS A 119 2.67 3.44 -8.84
N SER A 120 2.64 3.53 -10.17
CA SER A 120 1.48 4.05 -10.92
C SER A 120 0.28 3.09 -10.82
N ALA A 121 0.49 1.81 -11.06
CA ALA A 121 -0.55 0.79 -11.00
C ALA A 121 -1.14 0.64 -9.58
N LEU A 122 -0.29 0.68 -8.54
CA LEU A 122 -0.70 0.64 -7.14
C LEU A 122 -1.56 1.86 -6.76
N LYS A 123 -1.15 3.07 -7.19
CA LYS A 123 -1.94 4.28 -6.94
C LYS A 123 -3.33 4.16 -7.56
N SER A 124 -3.41 3.73 -8.82
CA SER A 124 -4.69 3.54 -9.52
C SER A 124 -5.57 2.47 -8.86
N TYR A 125 -4.98 1.38 -8.41
CA TYR A 125 -5.69 0.31 -7.70
C TYR A 125 -6.27 0.80 -6.37
N LEU A 126 -5.45 1.46 -5.55
CA LEU A 126 -5.89 1.99 -4.24
C LEU A 126 -6.92 3.11 -4.40
N PHE A 127 -6.82 3.93 -5.46
CA PHE A 127 -7.81 4.95 -5.77
C PHE A 127 -9.18 4.34 -6.09
N LYS A 128 -9.21 3.31 -6.93
CA LYS A 128 -10.45 2.57 -7.23
C LYS A 128 -11.05 1.94 -5.97
N LEU A 129 -10.20 1.46 -5.05
CA LEU A 129 -10.66 0.85 -3.80
C LEU A 129 -11.20 1.89 -2.81
N ALA A 130 -10.62 3.10 -2.80
CA ALA A 130 -10.98 4.17 -1.89
C ALA A 130 -12.32 4.84 -2.22
N PHE A 131 -12.69 4.86 -3.50
CA PHE A 131 -13.87 5.58 -4.01
C PHE A 131 -14.88 4.66 -4.71
N LYS A 132 -14.89 3.38 -4.32
CA LYS A 132 -15.83 2.36 -4.79
C LYS A 132 -17.23 2.54 -4.19
#